data_25642845928f797ac6ea0f91efa36465
#
_entry.id   25642845928f797ac6ea0f91efa36465
#
_cell.length_a   1.000
_cell.length_b   1.000
_cell.length_c   1.000
_cell.angle_alpha   90.00
_cell.angle_beta   90.00
_cell.angle_gamma   90.00
#
_symmetry.space_group_name_H-M   'P 1'
#
loop_
_entity.id
_entity.type
_entity.pdbx_description
1 polymer ?
#
loop_
_entity_poly.entity_id
_entity_poly.type
_entity_poly.pdbx_seq_one_letter_code
_entity_poly.pdbx_strand_id
1 'polypeptide(L)'
;MLMQGGKSFPIRNGYTALEPDDYIFLEKFLDSTKANMFFARGVILVEGVAEVVLIPQIAELLGRSLEDYGVSLVSVNGLSRKRYAKVYRSNDKAEDSTPLPIKVACLTDLDLWPDEAEKKEGNEYGFKEKKQPNDEGKGGNLGYWLSLNTQPKIDEKKQKKAEFDGELVKTFISNDWTFEFCLAKYGLAEEIFEALTDNVEGVVELSGDSHLRAVQLYSMIEAKGSGKSEVSYSLAKIISKYSGQPEVFRTKLPSYIVKAIEYVTEALPEVPVAEH
;
A
#
# COMPACT_ATOMS: atom_id res chain seq x y z
N MET A 1 -15.64 -14.26 -17.16
CA MET A 1 -14.69 -15.35 -17.44
C MET A 1 -13.42 -14.74 -17.94
N LEU A 2 -12.30 -15.05 -17.30
CA LEU A 2 -10.96 -14.65 -17.77
C LEU A 2 -10.30 -15.82 -18.49
N MET A 3 -9.44 -15.51 -19.46
CA MET A 3 -8.69 -16.50 -20.23
C MET A 3 -7.21 -16.19 -20.06
N GLN A 4 -6.43 -17.17 -19.59
CA GLN A 4 -4.97 -17.02 -19.43
C GLN A 4 -4.28 -18.37 -19.66
N GLY A 5 -3.20 -18.37 -20.44
CA GLY A 5 -2.46 -19.60 -20.75
C GLY A 5 -3.31 -20.71 -21.37
N GLY A 6 -4.32 -20.37 -22.18
CA GLY A 6 -5.26 -21.33 -22.78
C GLY A 6 -6.30 -21.93 -21.83
N LYS A 7 -6.31 -21.53 -20.58
CA LYS A 7 -7.30 -21.95 -19.56
C LYS A 7 -8.33 -20.85 -19.31
N SER A 8 -9.55 -21.25 -18.95
CA SER A 8 -10.62 -20.31 -18.57
C SER A 8 -10.81 -20.29 -17.06
N PHE A 9 -10.93 -19.10 -16.51
CA PHE A 9 -11.11 -18.85 -15.07
C PHE A 9 -12.47 -18.15 -14.88
N PRO A 10 -13.51 -18.86 -14.43
CA PRO A 10 -14.81 -18.26 -14.21
C PRO A 10 -14.79 -17.33 -13.00
N ILE A 11 -15.16 -16.06 -13.21
CA ILE A 11 -15.43 -15.11 -12.10
C ILE A 11 -16.94 -15.20 -11.82
N ARG A 12 -17.36 -16.25 -11.14
CA ARG A 12 -18.76 -16.44 -10.77
C ARG A 12 -18.87 -17.12 -9.41
N ASN A 13 -20.06 -17.03 -8.85
CA ASN A 13 -20.37 -17.69 -7.58
C ASN A 13 -19.98 -19.18 -7.62
N GLY A 14 -19.31 -19.64 -6.57
CA GLY A 14 -18.83 -21.01 -6.44
C GLY A 14 -17.40 -21.26 -6.97
N TYR A 15 -16.79 -20.32 -7.73
CA TYR A 15 -15.43 -20.48 -8.25
C TYR A 15 -14.40 -19.55 -7.60
N THR A 16 -14.80 -18.35 -7.22
CA THR A 16 -13.96 -17.38 -6.52
C THR A 16 -14.41 -17.23 -5.07
N ALA A 17 -13.58 -16.63 -4.23
CA ALA A 17 -13.92 -16.31 -2.84
C ALA A 17 -14.93 -15.13 -2.72
N LEU A 18 -15.50 -14.67 -3.84
CA LEU A 18 -16.49 -13.60 -3.87
C LEU A 18 -17.84 -14.07 -3.32
N GLU A 19 -18.43 -13.27 -2.45
CA GLU A 19 -19.78 -13.41 -1.93
C GLU A 19 -20.77 -12.60 -2.76
N PRO A 20 -22.09 -12.85 -2.65
CA PRO A 20 -23.10 -12.12 -3.44
C PRO A 20 -22.98 -10.60 -3.39
N ASP A 21 -22.73 -10.04 -2.21
CA ASP A 21 -22.55 -8.59 -2.03
C ASP A 21 -21.29 -8.05 -2.70
N ASP A 22 -20.26 -8.89 -2.85
CA ASP A 22 -19.03 -8.49 -3.51
C ASP A 22 -19.25 -8.29 -5.02
N TYR A 23 -20.12 -9.10 -5.64
CA TYR A 23 -20.49 -8.91 -7.06
C TYR A 23 -21.22 -7.60 -7.28
N ILE A 24 -22.20 -7.28 -6.42
CA ILE A 24 -22.95 -6.01 -6.48
C ILE A 24 -22.00 -4.81 -6.33
N PHE A 25 -21.03 -4.94 -5.42
CA PHE A 25 -20.00 -3.92 -5.22
C PHE A 25 -19.12 -3.77 -6.46
N LEU A 26 -18.58 -4.86 -6.99
CA LEU A 26 -17.69 -4.82 -8.16
C LEU A 26 -18.41 -4.27 -9.39
N GLU A 27 -19.68 -4.62 -9.60
CA GLU A 27 -20.49 -4.07 -10.69
C GLU A 27 -20.59 -2.55 -10.65
N LYS A 28 -20.66 -1.96 -9.45
CA LYS A 28 -20.76 -0.51 -9.26
C LYS A 28 -19.43 0.23 -9.32
N PHE A 29 -18.36 -0.41 -8.85
CA PHE A 29 -17.06 0.25 -8.61
C PHE A 29 -15.94 -0.20 -9.55
N LEU A 30 -16.19 -1.21 -10.38
CA LEU A 30 -15.25 -1.67 -11.40
C LEU A 30 -15.39 -0.77 -12.64
N ASP A 31 -14.63 0.31 -12.65
CA ASP A 31 -14.52 1.21 -13.79
C ASP A 31 -13.44 0.75 -14.79
N SER A 32 -13.30 1.48 -15.89
CA SER A 32 -12.33 1.16 -16.95
C SER A 32 -10.87 1.16 -16.46
N THR A 33 -10.54 1.98 -15.46
CA THR A 33 -9.18 2.06 -14.92
C THR A 33 -8.84 0.84 -14.09
N LYS A 34 -9.80 0.32 -13.35
CA LYS A 34 -9.66 -0.90 -12.55
C LYS A 34 -9.77 -2.19 -13.37
N ALA A 35 -10.42 -2.12 -14.55
CA ALA A 35 -10.55 -3.28 -15.43
C ALA A 35 -9.20 -3.82 -15.92
N ASN A 36 -8.15 -2.99 -15.95
CA ASN A 36 -6.80 -3.41 -16.32
C ASN A 36 -6.26 -4.52 -15.42
N MET A 37 -6.72 -4.62 -14.18
CA MET A 37 -6.35 -5.69 -13.26
C MET A 37 -6.61 -7.11 -13.80
N PHE A 38 -7.59 -7.26 -14.70
CA PHE A 38 -7.93 -8.56 -15.28
C PHE A 38 -7.02 -9.00 -16.44
N PHE A 39 -6.25 -8.09 -16.99
CA PHE A 39 -5.37 -8.34 -18.13
C PHE A 39 -3.88 -8.32 -17.76
N ALA A 40 -3.58 -8.02 -16.52
CA ALA A 40 -2.23 -7.91 -16.00
C ALA A 40 -1.61 -9.29 -15.72
N ARG A 41 -0.28 -9.36 -15.72
CA ARG A 41 0.51 -10.51 -15.24
C ARG A 41 0.70 -10.50 -13.73
N GLY A 42 0.64 -9.32 -13.13
CA GLY A 42 0.67 -9.09 -11.70
C GLY A 42 -0.17 -7.87 -11.35
N VAL A 43 -0.62 -7.75 -10.10
CA VAL A 43 -1.45 -6.62 -9.65
C VAL A 43 -0.93 -6.10 -8.33
N ILE A 44 -0.82 -4.78 -8.21
CA ILE A 44 -0.60 -4.10 -6.95
C ILE A 44 -1.88 -3.32 -6.60
N LEU A 45 -2.49 -3.65 -5.47
CA LEU A 45 -3.64 -2.92 -4.92
C LEU A 45 -3.13 -1.93 -3.88
N VAL A 46 -3.45 -0.64 -4.04
CA VAL A 46 -3.04 0.45 -3.15
C VAL A 46 -4.23 1.26 -2.66
N GLU A 47 -4.08 1.96 -1.55
CA GLU A 47 -5.18 2.68 -0.91
C GLU A 47 -5.22 4.17 -1.27
N GLY A 48 -4.08 4.79 -1.52
CA GLY A 48 -3.95 6.25 -1.65
C GLY A 48 -3.32 6.74 -2.96
N VAL A 49 -3.38 8.05 -3.13
CA VAL A 49 -2.83 8.75 -4.30
C VAL A 49 -1.29 8.75 -4.28
N ALA A 50 -0.69 8.81 -3.09
CA ALA A 50 0.76 8.81 -2.94
C ALA A 50 1.38 7.54 -3.52
N GLU A 51 0.80 6.38 -3.21
CA GLU A 51 1.25 5.09 -3.75
C GLU A 51 1.04 5.03 -5.27
N VAL A 52 -0.08 5.54 -5.77
CA VAL A 52 -0.34 5.58 -7.24
C VAL A 52 0.75 6.35 -7.98
N VAL A 53 1.22 7.44 -7.41
CA VAL A 53 2.26 8.28 -8.01
C VAL A 53 3.66 7.69 -7.82
N LEU A 54 3.96 7.20 -6.62
CA LEU A 54 5.33 6.84 -6.24
C LEU A 54 5.71 5.39 -6.57
N ILE A 55 4.78 4.43 -6.47
CA ILE A 55 5.12 3.02 -6.69
C ILE A 55 5.63 2.73 -8.11
N PRO A 56 5.06 3.27 -9.20
CA PRO A 56 5.63 3.08 -10.53
C PRO A 56 7.05 3.63 -10.66
N GLN A 57 7.30 4.84 -10.13
CA GLN A 57 8.62 5.46 -10.15
C GLN A 57 9.62 4.68 -9.30
N ILE A 58 9.22 4.20 -8.12
CA ILE A 58 10.06 3.35 -7.27
C ILE A 58 10.40 2.03 -7.98
N ALA A 59 9.44 1.40 -8.62
CA ALA A 59 9.66 0.16 -9.36
C ALA A 59 10.63 0.35 -10.53
N GLU A 60 10.49 1.44 -11.28
CA GLU A 60 11.41 1.84 -12.35
C GLU A 60 12.85 1.99 -11.84
N LEU A 61 13.03 2.73 -10.74
CA LEU A 61 14.35 2.97 -10.12
C LEU A 61 14.98 1.70 -9.55
N LEU A 62 14.17 0.71 -9.17
CA LEU A 62 14.63 -0.62 -8.75
C LEU A 62 14.96 -1.54 -9.95
N GLY A 63 14.83 -1.07 -11.20
CA GLY A 63 15.00 -1.89 -12.40
C GLY A 63 13.88 -2.92 -12.60
N ARG A 64 12.68 -2.65 -12.06
CA ARG A 64 11.50 -3.51 -12.10
C ARG A 64 10.27 -2.76 -12.58
N SER A 65 10.41 -2.06 -13.72
CA SER A 65 9.33 -1.29 -14.35
C SER A 65 8.02 -2.09 -14.38
N LEU A 66 6.96 -1.54 -13.80
CA LEU A 66 5.67 -2.24 -13.75
C LEU A 66 5.14 -2.53 -15.16
N GLU A 67 5.41 -1.63 -16.12
CA GLU A 67 5.01 -1.78 -17.51
C GLU A 67 5.72 -2.96 -18.17
N ASP A 68 7.04 -3.07 -18.03
CA ASP A 68 7.84 -4.14 -18.63
C ASP A 68 7.45 -5.52 -18.09
N TYR A 69 7.05 -5.59 -16.82
CA TYR A 69 6.58 -6.81 -16.18
C TYR A 69 5.08 -7.08 -16.38
N GLY A 70 4.36 -6.16 -17.03
CA GLY A 70 2.91 -6.27 -17.24
C GLY A 70 2.10 -6.22 -15.94
N VAL A 71 2.57 -5.45 -14.97
CA VAL A 71 1.92 -5.28 -13.66
C VAL A 71 0.98 -4.09 -13.68
N SER A 72 -0.27 -4.29 -13.28
CA SER A 72 -1.24 -3.21 -13.08
C SER A 72 -1.23 -2.70 -11.66
N LEU A 73 -1.12 -1.39 -11.49
CA LEU A 73 -1.33 -0.70 -10.22
C LEU A 73 -2.78 -0.18 -10.15
N VAL A 74 -3.51 -0.56 -9.10
CA VAL A 74 -4.94 -0.24 -8.96
C VAL A 74 -5.20 0.38 -7.59
N SER A 75 -5.71 1.62 -7.59
CA SER A 75 -6.19 2.27 -6.37
C SER A 75 -7.59 1.77 -6.02
N VAL A 76 -7.75 1.29 -4.78
CA VAL A 76 -9.00 0.68 -4.29
C VAL A 76 -9.68 1.46 -3.17
N ASN A 77 -9.19 2.67 -2.86
CA ASN A 77 -9.79 3.58 -1.88
C ASN A 77 -10.17 2.90 -0.54
N GLY A 78 -9.18 2.35 0.16
CA GLY A 78 -9.29 1.87 1.53
C GLY A 78 -10.14 0.61 1.71
N LEU A 79 -11.42 0.73 2.02
CA LEU A 79 -12.30 -0.36 2.48
C LEU A 79 -12.57 -1.47 1.44
N SER A 80 -12.26 -1.22 0.17
CA SER A 80 -12.60 -2.12 -0.93
C SER A 80 -11.52 -3.16 -1.23
N ARG A 81 -10.31 -3.03 -0.69
CA ARG A 81 -9.17 -3.90 -1.01
C ARG A 81 -9.50 -5.38 -0.90
N LYS A 82 -10.17 -5.79 0.18
CA LYS A 82 -10.60 -7.17 0.41
C LYS A 82 -11.46 -7.72 -0.72
N ARG A 83 -12.39 -6.92 -1.24
CA ARG A 83 -13.30 -7.34 -2.32
C ARG A 83 -12.57 -7.54 -3.63
N TYR A 84 -11.62 -6.66 -3.96
CA TYR A 84 -10.77 -6.83 -5.13
C TYR A 84 -9.83 -8.02 -4.99
N ALA A 85 -9.24 -8.24 -3.82
CA ALA A 85 -8.37 -9.38 -3.55
C ALA A 85 -9.09 -10.72 -3.69
N LYS A 86 -10.36 -10.82 -3.26
CA LYS A 86 -11.19 -12.02 -3.38
C LYS A 86 -11.41 -12.49 -4.83
N VAL A 87 -11.29 -11.59 -5.82
CA VAL A 87 -11.39 -11.96 -7.25
C VAL A 87 -10.33 -12.98 -7.63
N TYR A 88 -9.15 -12.90 -7.01
CA TYR A 88 -7.98 -13.73 -7.31
C TYR A 88 -7.85 -14.97 -6.42
N ARG A 89 -8.76 -15.11 -5.44
CA ARG A 89 -8.83 -16.25 -4.56
C ARG A 89 -9.82 -17.27 -5.08
N SER A 90 -9.44 -18.55 -5.05
CA SER A 90 -10.35 -19.65 -5.29
C SER A 90 -11.39 -19.79 -4.17
N ASN A 91 -12.49 -20.46 -4.46
CA ASN A 91 -13.44 -20.85 -3.43
C ASN A 91 -12.96 -22.15 -2.78
N ASP A 92 -12.52 -22.07 -1.52
CA ASP A 92 -12.02 -23.23 -0.76
C ASP A 92 -13.01 -24.40 -0.64
N LYS A 93 -14.29 -24.17 -0.98
CA LYS A 93 -15.36 -25.18 -0.94
C LYS A 93 -15.62 -25.84 -2.29
N ALA A 94 -14.95 -25.43 -3.35
CA ALA A 94 -15.16 -25.96 -4.70
C ALA A 94 -13.97 -26.82 -5.12
N GLU A 95 -14.23 -28.12 -5.35
CA GLU A 95 -13.20 -29.11 -5.72
C GLU A 95 -12.45 -28.74 -7.02
N ASP A 96 -13.13 -28.05 -7.96
CA ASP A 96 -12.57 -27.65 -9.27
C ASP A 96 -12.13 -26.18 -9.31
N SER A 97 -12.08 -25.48 -8.17
CA SER A 97 -11.69 -24.08 -8.13
C SER A 97 -10.17 -23.94 -8.24
N THR A 98 -9.74 -23.29 -9.30
CA THR A 98 -8.32 -22.93 -9.50
C THR A 98 -8.15 -21.41 -9.36
N PRO A 99 -7.19 -20.92 -8.59
CA PRO A 99 -6.92 -19.49 -8.50
C PRO A 99 -6.46 -18.96 -9.86
N LEU A 100 -6.78 -17.68 -10.10
CA LEU A 100 -6.20 -16.97 -11.24
C LEU A 100 -4.67 -16.97 -11.09
N PRO A 101 -3.90 -17.33 -12.11
CA PRO A 101 -2.44 -17.36 -12.05
C PRO A 101 -1.85 -15.95 -12.16
N ILE A 102 -2.26 -15.06 -11.26
CA ILE A 102 -1.85 -13.64 -11.17
C ILE A 102 -1.44 -13.37 -9.73
N LYS A 103 -0.19 -12.97 -9.53
CA LYS A 103 0.28 -12.51 -8.22
C LYS A 103 -0.34 -11.17 -7.88
N VAL A 104 -0.88 -11.04 -6.69
CA VAL A 104 -1.51 -9.82 -6.19
C VAL A 104 -0.82 -9.37 -4.91
N ALA A 105 -0.22 -8.20 -4.94
CA ALA A 105 0.31 -7.53 -3.76
C ALA A 105 -0.68 -6.48 -3.27
N CYS A 106 -1.13 -6.62 -2.03
CA CYS A 106 -1.96 -5.62 -1.37
C CYS A 106 -1.06 -4.74 -0.48
N LEU A 107 -0.76 -3.50 -0.88
CA LEU A 107 -0.10 -2.55 -0.01
C LEU A 107 -1.12 -1.86 0.90
N THR A 108 -0.78 -1.72 2.17
CA THR A 108 -1.65 -1.08 3.17
C THR A 108 -0.84 -0.50 4.30
N ASP A 109 -1.34 0.60 4.84
CA ASP A 109 -0.78 1.22 6.03
C ASP A 109 -1.05 0.38 7.29
N LEU A 110 -0.17 0.50 8.29
CA LEU A 110 -0.41 -0.08 9.60
C LEU A 110 -1.49 0.70 10.37
N ASP A 111 -1.62 2.02 10.08
CA ASP A 111 -2.56 2.95 10.74
C ASP A 111 -2.45 2.98 12.27
N LEU A 112 -1.27 2.86 12.81
CA LEU A 112 -0.98 3.05 14.22
C LEU A 112 -0.19 4.35 14.41
N TRP A 113 -0.75 5.24 15.19
CA TRP A 113 -0.13 6.54 15.49
C TRP A 113 1.14 6.36 16.32
N PRO A 114 2.21 7.09 16.04
CA PRO A 114 3.37 7.13 16.94
C PRO A 114 3.03 7.87 18.23
N ASP A 115 3.72 7.51 19.33
CA ASP A 115 3.50 8.08 20.66
C ASP A 115 3.72 9.61 20.67
N GLU A 116 4.61 10.11 19.82
CA GLU A 116 4.92 11.53 19.67
C GLU A 116 3.77 12.36 19.10
N ALA A 117 2.79 11.71 18.44
CA ALA A 117 1.60 12.38 17.94
C ALA A 117 0.62 12.80 19.06
N GLU A 118 0.83 12.36 20.31
CA GLU A 118 -0.03 12.65 21.46
C GLU A 118 0.11 14.06 22.06
N LYS A 119 1.13 14.83 21.71
CA LYS A 119 1.35 16.15 22.30
C LYS A 119 0.25 17.14 21.91
N LYS A 120 -0.71 17.36 22.81
CA LYS A 120 -1.94 18.10 22.55
C LYS A 120 -1.83 19.62 22.71
N GLU A 121 -1.21 20.11 23.76
CA GLU A 121 -1.01 21.55 23.96
C GLU A 121 0.36 21.95 23.43
N GLY A 122 0.33 22.80 22.40
CA GLY A 122 1.55 23.13 21.67
C GLY A 122 2.04 21.95 20.85
N ASN A 123 1.14 21.25 20.14
CA ASN A 123 1.49 20.16 19.26
C ASN A 123 2.57 20.63 18.29
N GLU A 124 3.82 20.38 18.62
CA GLU A 124 5.00 20.79 17.89
C GLU A 124 4.96 20.37 16.42
N TYR A 125 4.19 19.31 16.13
CA TYR A 125 4.09 18.70 14.82
C TYR A 125 2.82 19.07 14.06
N GLY A 126 1.90 19.85 14.65
CA GLY A 126 0.72 20.36 13.93
C GLY A 126 -0.32 19.31 13.51
N PHE A 127 -0.32 18.12 14.10
CA PHE A 127 -1.32 17.09 13.78
C PHE A 127 -2.73 17.56 14.14
N LYS A 128 -3.64 17.46 13.18
CA LYS A 128 -5.06 17.70 13.42
C LYS A 128 -5.61 16.59 14.32
N GLU A 129 -6.33 16.98 15.37
CA GLU A 129 -7.09 16.02 16.15
C GLU A 129 -8.00 15.20 15.22
N LYS A 130 -7.74 13.91 15.09
CA LYS A 130 -8.69 13.04 14.42
C LYS A 130 -9.96 13.03 15.25
N LYS A 131 -11.05 13.61 14.71
CA LYS A 131 -12.37 13.44 15.28
C LYS A 131 -12.65 11.95 15.42
N GLN A 132 -13.00 11.55 16.62
CA GLN A 132 -13.39 10.18 16.88
C GLN A 132 -14.61 9.81 16.06
N PRO A 133 -14.66 8.61 15.50
CA PRO A 133 -15.94 8.00 15.22
C PRO A 133 -16.65 7.78 16.56
N ASN A 134 -17.90 8.22 16.61
CA ASN A 134 -18.80 8.17 17.76
C ASN A 134 -18.91 6.77 18.36
N ASP A 135 -19.11 6.73 19.62
CA ASP A 135 -19.68 5.88 20.68
C ASP A 135 -19.99 4.41 20.45
N GLU A 136 -19.94 3.85 19.28
CA GLU A 136 -20.19 2.43 19.02
C GLU A 136 -18.90 1.57 18.95
N GLY A 137 -17.85 1.98 19.64
CA GLY A 137 -16.61 1.18 19.75
C GLY A 137 -15.74 1.12 18.50
N LYS A 138 -16.01 1.95 17.50
CA LYS A 138 -15.26 1.99 16.23
C LYS A 138 -14.36 3.21 16.09
N GLY A 139 -13.60 3.52 17.11
CA GLY A 139 -12.58 4.56 17.08
C GLY A 139 -12.57 5.30 18.39
N GLY A 140 -11.52 5.15 19.09
CA GLY A 140 -11.23 5.86 20.32
C GLY A 140 -10.64 7.23 20.02
N ASN A 141 -10.42 7.99 21.09
CA ASN A 141 -9.56 9.17 21.06
C ASN A 141 -8.11 8.78 20.76
N LEU A 142 -7.24 9.76 20.63
CA LEU A 142 -5.82 9.53 20.41
C LEU A 142 -5.24 8.55 21.45
N GLY A 143 -5.62 8.68 22.74
CA GLY A 143 -5.21 7.74 23.79
C GLY A 143 -5.62 6.28 23.49
N TYR A 144 -6.79 6.05 22.90
CA TYR A 144 -7.16 4.72 22.44
C TYR A 144 -6.22 4.24 21.31
N TRP A 145 -5.95 5.06 20.32
CA TRP A 145 -5.05 4.69 19.21
C TRP A 145 -3.64 4.37 19.71
N LEU A 146 -3.12 5.15 20.67
CA LEU A 146 -1.81 4.91 21.27
C LEU A 146 -1.80 3.63 22.11
N SER A 147 -2.92 3.29 22.77
CA SER A 147 -3.03 2.03 23.52
C SER A 147 -2.92 0.77 22.64
N LEU A 148 -3.04 0.94 21.31
CA LEU A 148 -2.84 -0.14 20.34
C LEU A 148 -1.36 -0.38 19.98
N ASN A 149 -0.43 0.47 20.45
CA ASN A 149 1.00 0.37 20.14
C ASN A 149 1.73 -0.74 20.95
N THR A 150 1.00 -1.64 21.57
CA THR A 150 1.60 -2.83 22.19
C THR A 150 1.80 -3.92 21.13
N GLN A 151 2.90 -4.69 21.26
CA GLN A 151 3.23 -5.72 20.28
C GLN A 151 2.08 -6.70 19.99
N PRO A 152 1.33 -7.22 20.98
CA PRO A 152 0.19 -8.09 20.71
C PRO A 152 -0.91 -7.42 19.86
N LYS A 153 -1.16 -6.13 20.07
CA LYS A 153 -2.17 -5.38 19.30
C LYS A 153 -1.71 -5.08 17.88
N ILE A 154 -0.43 -4.78 17.71
CA ILE A 154 0.20 -4.63 16.40
C ILE A 154 0.07 -5.94 15.61
N ASP A 155 0.37 -7.06 16.23
CA ASP A 155 0.30 -8.38 15.62
C ASP A 155 -1.15 -8.76 15.24
N GLU A 156 -2.11 -8.53 16.14
CA GLU A 156 -3.54 -8.70 15.88
C GLU A 156 -3.98 -7.87 14.67
N LYS A 157 -3.56 -6.60 14.61
CA LYS A 157 -3.91 -5.71 13.49
C LYS A 157 -3.30 -6.18 12.18
N LYS A 158 -2.04 -6.61 12.19
CA LYS A 158 -1.37 -7.17 11.02
C LYS A 158 -2.05 -8.44 10.54
N GLN A 159 -2.37 -9.35 11.45
CA GLN A 159 -3.09 -10.59 11.14
C GLN A 159 -4.44 -10.29 10.50
N LYS A 160 -5.21 -9.36 11.07
CA LYS A 160 -6.51 -8.96 10.53
C LYS A 160 -6.41 -8.31 9.15
N LYS A 161 -5.35 -7.52 8.88
CA LYS A 161 -5.10 -6.93 7.55
C LYS A 161 -4.72 -7.98 6.51
N ALA A 162 -4.05 -9.04 6.92
CA ALA A 162 -3.60 -10.14 6.07
C ALA A 162 -4.56 -11.35 6.05
N GLU A 163 -5.78 -11.24 6.61
CA GLU A 163 -6.73 -12.36 6.69
C GLU A 163 -7.17 -12.92 5.34
N PHE A 164 -6.96 -12.17 4.26
CA PHE A 164 -7.27 -12.59 2.88
C PHE A 164 -6.05 -13.07 2.11
N ASP A 165 -4.89 -13.15 2.76
CA ASP A 165 -3.71 -13.71 2.15
C ASP A 165 -3.91 -15.20 1.86
N GLY A 166 -3.29 -15.66 0.81
CA GLY A 166 -3.28 -17.06 0.41
C GLY A 166 -3.14 -17.21 -1.09
N GLU A 167 -2.76 -18.39 -1.52
CA GLU A 167 -2.47 -18.69 -2.91
C GLU A 167 -1.49 -17.66 -3.51
N LEU A 168 -1.95 -16.79 -4.40
CA LEU A 168 -1.16 -15.75 -5.06
C LEU A 168 -1.48 -14.33 -4.57
N VAL A 169 -2.28 -14.18 -3.50
CA VAL A 169 -2.59 -12.91 -2.87
C VAL A 169 -1.78 -12.74 -1.60
N LYS A 170 -1.01 -11.65 -1.50
CA LYS A 170 -0.22 -11.32 -0.31
C LYS A 170 -0.39 -9.85 0.09
N THR A 171 -0.49 -9.62 1.40
CA THR A 171 -0.57 -8.28 1.97
C THR A 171 0.80 -7.84 2.49
N PHE A 172 1.21 -6.66 2.06
CA PHE A 172 2.44 -5.99 2.47
C PHE A 172 2.05 -4.76 3.30
N ILE A 173 2.28 -4.85 4.59
CA ILE A 173 1.83 -3.85 5.56
C ILE A 173 3.00 -2.95 5.90
N SER A 174 2.79 -1.63 5.96
CA SER A 174 3.82 -0.70 6.39
C SER A 174 4.36 -1.08 7.76
N ASN A 175 5.67 -0.89 7.94
CA ASN A 175 6.33 -1.24 9.20
C ASN A 175 5.83 -0.40 10.37
N ASP A 176 5.49 0.85 10.05
CA ASP A 176 5.01 1.86 10.98
C ASP A 176 3.69 2.46 10.47
N TRP A 177 3.36 3.64 10.86
CA TRP A 177 2.10 4.37 10.72
C TRP A 177 1.52 4.39 9.31
N THR A 178 2.16 5.16 8.38
CA THR A 178 1.67 5.35 7.00
C THR A 178 2.79 5.14 5.98
N PHE A 179 2.40 5.10 4.72
CA PHE A 179 3.33 5.01 3.58
C PHE A 179 4.34 6.15 3.58
N GLU A 180 3.89 7.41 3.66
CA GLU A 180 4.75 8.59 3.63
C GLU A 180 5.67 8.65 4.86
N PHE A 181 5.13 8.30 6.03
CA PHE A 181 5.93 8.23 7.26
C PHE A 181 7.06 7.20 7.12
N CYS A 182 6.77 6.03 6.57
CA CYS A 182 7.78 5.02 6.34
C CYS A 182 8.85 5.47 5.33
N LEU A 183 8.47 6.12 4.24
CA LEU A 183 9.44 6.67 3.29
C LEU A 183 10.39 7.66 3.98
N ALA A 184 9.86 8.56 4.80
CA ALA A 184 10.67 9.51 5.57
C ALA A 184 11.60 8.82 6.57
N LYS A 185 11.08 7.84 7.33
CA LYS A 185 11.83 7.15 8.39
C LYS A 185 12.98 6.29 7.86
N TYR A 186 12.76 5.61 6.73
CA TYR A 186 13.67 4.59 6.25
C TYR A 186 14.71 5.07 5.24
N GLY A 187 14.66 6.32 4.77
CA GLY A 187 15.79 6.87 4.02
C GLY A 187 15.51 8.00 3.02
N LEU A 188 14.25 8.42 2.84
CA LEU A 188 13.89 9.50 1.91
C LEU A 188 13.52 10.80 2.63
N ALA A 189 13.99 11.02 3.85
CA ALA A 189 13.67 12.22 4.62
C ALA A 189 14.14 13.51 3.93
N GLU A 190 15.33 13.51 3.35
CA GLU A 190 15.90 14.67 2.65
C GLU A 190 15.10 14.99 1.40
N GLU A 191 14.75 13.97 0.62
CA GLU A 191 13.97 14.09 -0.60
C GLU A 191 12.54 14.58 -0.32
N ILE A 192 11.94 14.11 0.77
CA ILE A 192 10.61 14.57 1.20
C ILE A 192 10.70 16.02 1.68
N PHE A 193 11.74 16.38 2.43
CA PHE A 193 11.94 17.75 2.86
C PHE A 193 12.13 18.69 1.67
N GLU A 194 12.94 18.30 0.68
CA GLU A 194 13.10 19.03 -0.58
C GLU A 194 11.75 19.21 -1.30
N ALA A 195 10.93 18.16 -1.40
CA ALA A 195 9.60 18.21 -2.02
C ALA A 195 8.60 19.12 -1.26
N LEU A 196 8.81 19.32 0.04
CA LEU A 196 7.99 20.19 0.88
C LEU A 196 8.40 21.65 0.79
N THR A 197 9.68 21.95 0.60
CA THR A 197 10.28 23.27 0.79
C THR A 197 10.37 24.11 -0.47
N ASP A 198 10.00 23.62 -1.64
CA ASP A 198 9.97 24.40 -2.89
C ASP A 198 9.27 25.78 -2.77
N ASN A 199 8.57 26.06 -1.63
CA ASN A 199 7.87 27.32 -1.33
C ASN A 199 7.82 27.67 0.17
N VAL A 200 8.70 27.15 1.03
CA VAL A 200 8.67 27.47 2.47
C VAL A 200 9.72 28.53 2.80
N GLU A 201 9.28 29.72 3.16
CA GLU A 201 10.13 30.73 3.79
C GLU A 201 10.38 30.32 5.25
N GLY A 202 11.62 30.03 5.59
CA GLY A 202 12.05 29.74 6.95
C GLY A 202 12.99 28.53 7.04
N VAL A 203 13.90 28.58 7.99
CA VAL A 203 14.79 27.44 8.31
C VAL A 203 14.04 26.52 9.27
N VAL A 204 13.65 25.36 8.78
CA VAL A 204 13.10 24.28 9.63
C VAL A 204 14.25 23.35 9.98
N GLU A 205 14.59 23.27 11.25
CA GLU A 205 15.59 22.31 11.73
C GLU A 205 14.92 20.95 11.95
N LEU A 206 15.35 19.96 11.18
CA LEU A 206 14.86 18.59 11.32
C LEU A 206 15.65 17.85 12.40
N SER A 207 14.95 17.00 13.17
CA SER A 207 15.55 16.14 14.18
C SER A 207 16.64 15.23 13.60
N GLY A 208 17.71 15.03 14.34
CA GLY A 208 18.74 14.03 14.03
C GLY A 208 18.23 12.58 14.18
N ASP A 209 17.22 12.37 15.03
CA ASP A 209 16.55 11.07 15.18
C ASP A 209 15.63 10.79 13.98
N SER A 210 15.76 9.62 13.36
CA SER A 210 15.02 9.26 12.14
C SER A 210 13.51 9.16 12.36
N HIS A 211 13.08 8.70 13.54
CA HIS A 211 11.67 8.58 13.87
C HIS A 211 11.03 9.95 14.10
N LEU A 212 11.65 10.80 14.93
CA LEU A 212 11.17 12.16 15.18
C LEU A 212 11.18 13.01 13.91
N ARG A 213 12.22 12.87 13.08
CA ARG A 213 12.29 13.52 11.77
C ARG A 213 11.14 13.09 10.87
N ALA A 214 10.78 11.81 10.84
CA ALA A 214 9.64 11.33 10.09
C ALA A 214 8.31 11.88 10.63
N VAL A 215 8.16 12.01 11.95
CA VAL A 215 7.01 12.66 12.58
C VAL A 215 6.89 14.12 12.14
N GLN A 216 7.99 14.88 12.17
CA GLN A 216 8.03 16.28 11.71
C GLN A 216 7.62 16.39 10.23
N LEU A 217 8.25 15.61 9.36
CA LEU A 217 7.95 15.63 7.92
C LEU A 217 6.52 15.25 7.61
N TYR A 218 5.99 14.22 8.27
CA TYR A 218 4.60 13.82 8.09
C TYR A 218 3.62 14.93 8.55
N SER A 219 3.92 15.62 9.65
CA SER A 219 3.11 16.75 10.08
C SER A 219 3.11 17.89 9.07
N MET A 220 4.24 18.15 8.42
CA MET A 220 4.33 19.15 7.35
C MET A 220 3.50 18.75 6.12
N ILE A 221 3.51 17.46 5.75
CA ILE A 221 2.65 16.94 4.67
C ILE A 221 1.17 17.13 5.01
N GLU A 222 0.76 16.82 6.24
CA GLU A 222 -0.62 16.98 6.70
C GLU A 222 -1.05 18.47 6.76
N ALA A 223 -0.16 19.36 7.16
CA ALA A 223 -0.42 20.79 7.23
C ALA A 223 -0.65 21.44 5.85
N LYS A 224 -0.05 20.90 4.81
CA LYS A 224 -0.19 21.39 3.42
C LYS A 224 -1.60 21.20 2.82
N GLY A 225 -2.51 20.51 3.49
CA GLY A 225 -3.94 20.37 3.12
C GLY A 225 -4.19 19.52 1.87
N SER A 226 -4.10 20.07 0.67
CA SER A 226 -4.14 19.34 -0.62
C SER A 226 -2.82 18.63 -0.95
N GLY A 227 -1.85 18.67 -0.03
CA GLY A 227 -0.44 18.50 -0.27
C GLY A 227 0.05 17.09 -0.56
N LYS A 228 -0.68 16.02 -0.17
CA LYS A 228 -0.17 14.65 -0.39
C LYS A 228 0.10 14.37 -1.86
N SER A 229 -0.79 14.76 -2.75
CA SER A 229 -0.64 14.54 -4.20
C SER A 229 0.51 15.36 -4.79
N GLU A 230 0.61 16.64 -4.41
CA GLU A 230 1.67 17.53 -4.90
C GLU A 230 3.04 17.12 -4.37
N VAL A 231 3.13 16.80 -3.07
CA VAL A 231 4.36 16.31 -2.46
C VAL A 231 4.80 15.00 -3.10
N SER A 232 3.88 14.08 -3.35
CA SER A 232 4.19 12.80 -4.01
C SER A 232 4.69 13.00 -5.43
N TYR A 233 4.10 13.93 -6.19
CA TYR A 233 4.55 14.26 -7.53
C TYR A 233 5.93 14.92 -7.56
N SER A 234 6.19 15.87 -6.66
CA SER A 234 7.51 16.51 -6.50
C SER A 234 8.54 15.46 -6.06
N LEU A 235 8.20 14.62 -5.10
CA LEU A 235 9.07 13.54 -4.63
C LEU A 235 9.43 12.56 -5.75
N ALA A 236 8.46 12.18 -6.61
CA ALA A 236 8.72 11.31 -7.75
C ALA A 236 9.78 11.89 -8.70
N LYS A 237 9.77 13.20 -8.91
CA LYS A 237 10.80 13.89 -9.70
C LYS A 237 12.16 13.90 -9.00
N ILE A 238 12.18 14.20 -7.70
CA ILE A 238 13.41 14.31 -6.92
C ILE A 238 14.13 12.96 -6.85
N ILE A 239 13.40 11.87 -6.59
CA ILE A 239 14.00 10.53 -6.51
C ILE A 239 14.53 10.04 -7.85
N SER A 240 14.16 10.64 -8.98
CA SER A 240 14.71 10.29 -10.30
C SER A 240 16.24 10.44 -10.38
N LYS A 241 16.85 11.22 -9.47
CA LYS A 241 18.31 11.30 -9.31
C LYS A 241 19.00 9.95 -9.04
N TYR A 242 18.24 8.96 -8.57
CA TYR A 242 18.74 7.60 -8.33
C TYR A 242 18.67 6.70 -9.57
N SER A 243 18.32 7.25 -10.75
CA SER A 243 18.34 6.50 -12.00
C SER A 243 19.70 5.86 -12.26
N GLY A 244 19.71 4.57 -12.61
CA GLY A 244 20.95 3.80 -12.78
C GLY A 244 21.64 3.38 -11.47
N GLN A 245 21.05 3.61 -10.30
CA GLN A 245 21.61 3.26 -9.00
C GLN A 245 20.63 2.40 -8.16
N PRO A 246 20.13 1.27 -8.68
CA PRO A 246 19.06 0.52 -8.02
C PRO A 246 19.45 0.01 -6.64
N GLU A 247 20.69 -0.42 -6.44
CA GLU A 247 21.14 -0.94 -5.15
C GLU A 247 21.24 0.16 -4.08
N VAL A 248 21.69 1.36 -4.46
CA VAL A 248 21.75 2.52 -3.57
C VAL A 248 20.33 2.94 -3.19
N PHE A 249 19.43 3.04 -4.17
CA PHE A 249 18.06 3.43 -3.93
C PHE A 249 17.30 2.41 -3.07
N ARG A 250 17.55 1.13 -3.28
CA ARG A 250 16.98 0.04 -2.46
C ARG A 250 17.23 0.24 -0.97
N THR A 251 18.41 0.71 -0.58
CA THR A 251 18.75 0.92 0.84
C THR A 251 17.97 2.06 1.50
N LYS A 252 17.37 2.93 0.69
CA LYS A 252 16.55 4.08 1.14
C LYS A 252 15.06 3.75 1.26
N LEU A 253 14.66 2.54 0.92
CA LEU A 253 13.25 2.16 0.85
C LEU A 253 12.83 1.25 2.01
N PRO A 254 11.60 1.43 2.51
CA PRO A 254 11.00 0.46 3.42
C PRO A 254 10.89 -0.92 2.77
N SER A 255 11.30 -1.95 3.49
CA SER A 255 11.39 -3.31 2.95
C SER A 255 10.06 -3.88 2.43
N TYR A 256 8.93 -3.47 2.99
CA TYR A 256 7.60 -3.95 2.56
C TYR A 256 7.25 -3.49 1.15
N ILE A 257 7.68 -2.29 0.73
CA ILE A 257 7.47 -1.76 -0.62
C ILE A 257 8.31 -2.56 -1.62
N VAL A 258 9.60 -2.74 -1.31
CA VAL A 258 10.52 -3.51 -2.17
C VAL A 258 10.00 -4.92 -2.36
N LYS A 259 9.62 -5.60 -1.26
CA LYS A 259 9.07 -6.96 -1.30
C LYS A 259 7.77 -7.07 -2.10
N ALA A 260 6.90 -6.05 -2.03
CA ALA A 260 5.65 -6.03 -2.79
C ALA A 260 5.92 -5.96 -4.30
N ILE A 261 6.84 -5.07 -4.72
CA ILE A 261 7.22 -4.92 -6.12
C ILE A 261 7.91 -6.20 -6.62
N GLU A 262 8.85 -6.75 -5.86
CA GLU A 262 9.54 -8.00 -6.20
C GLU A 262 8.54 -9.14 -6.35
N TYR A 263 7.60 -9.27 -5.43
CA TYR A 263 6.62 -10.35 -5.44
C TYR A 263 5.80 -10.40 -6.73
N VAL A 264 5.33 -9.27 -7.23
CA VAL A 264 4.50 -9.24 -8.45
C VAL A 264 5.30 -9.26 -9.74
N THR A 265 6.59 -8.92 -9.68
CA THR A 265 7.50 -8.91 -10.84
C THR A 265 8.32 -10.19 -10.96
N GLU A 266 8.28 -11.09 -9.99
CA GLU A 266 8.86 -12.43 -10.10
C GLU A 266 7.97 -13.37 -10.91
N ALA A 267 8.58 -14.32 -11.61
CA ALA A 267 7.84 -15.36 -12.32
C ALA A 267 6.88 -16.12 -11.39
N LEU A 268 5.79 -16.60 -11.95
CA LEU A 268 4.92 -17.54 -11.25
C LEU A 268 5.70 -18.83 -10.96
N PRO A 269 5.41 -19.52 -9.82
CA PRO A 269 5.95 -20.86 -9.60
C PRO A 269 5.57 -21.77 -10.77
N GLU A 270 6.53 -22.53 -11.26
CA GLU A 270 6.23 -23.57 -12.26
C GLU A 270 5.23 -24.55 -11.63
N VAL A 271 4.07 -24.66 -12.24
CA VAL A 271 3.11 -25.71 -11.88
C VAL A 271 3.72 -27.02 -12.39
N PRO A 272 4.00 -28.01 -11.54
CA PRO A 272 4.44 -29.31 -12.01
C PRO A 272 3.47 -29.82 -13.09
N VAL A 273 3.97 -30.05 -14.29
CA VAL A 273 3.17 -30.69 -15.34
C VAL A 273 2.93 -32.11 -14.84
N ALA A 274 1.66 -32.42 -14.49
CA ALA A 274 1.29 -33.80 -14.21
C ALA A 274 1.61 -34.60 -15.48
N GLU A 275 2.59 -35.48 -15.39
CA GLU A 275 2.87 -36.49 -16.45
C GLU A 275 1.62 -37.34 -16.55
N HIS A 276 0.97 -37.29 -17.71
CA HIS A 276 -0.16 -38.14 -18.07
C HIS A 276 0.34 -39.47 -18.63
#